data_63eff8684c6f32be4f9713552eb8141f
#
_entry.id   63eff8684c6f32be4f9713552eb8141f
#
_cell.length_a   1.000
_cell.length_b   1.000
_cell.length_c   1.000
_cell.angle_alpha   90.00
_cell.angle_beta   90.00
_cell.angle_gamma   90.00
#
_symmetry.space_group_name_H-M   'P 1'
#
loop_
_entity.id
_entity.type
_entity.pdbx_description
1 polymer ?
#
loop_
_entity_poly.entity_id
_entity_poly.type
_entity_poly.pdbx_seq_one_letter_code
_entity_poly.pdbx_strand_id
1 'polypeptide(L)'
;MKYRQRQSNGISGQGHPKRSRISKSPPANRVMAGNGETQWCFSQVKGTLDDDVTEADIISCVEFNHDGELLATGDKGGRVVIFQRDPMSKAALPRRGEYNVYSTFQSHEPEFDYLKSLEIEEKINKIRWLKRRNPAHFLLSTNDKTIKLWKVSERDKKVEGYNTRADNGSLVDPSSVSSLRIPIIKPMELMVEASPRRIFANAHTYHINSISVNSDQETYLSADDLRINLWHLEITDQSFNIVDIKPTNMEELTEVITAAEFHPVECNLFVYSSSKGTIRLCDMRTSALCDRPAKLFEEPEDPTNRSFFSEIISSISDVKLSNNGRYMISRDYLSVKVWDLHMESKPIETYPVHEYLRAKLCSLYENDCIFDKFECCWNGNDTAIMTGSYNNFFRIFDRTMKREVTLEASRDIAKPKTLLRPRRVCSGKRKKDEISVDCLDFNKKILHTAWHPLENIIAVAATNNLFLFQDKF
;
A
#
# COMPACT_ATOMS: atom_id res chain seq x y z
N MET A 1 48.04 -34.31 -40.39
CA MET A 1 49.44 -34.06 -40.85
C MET A 1 50.11 -33.29 -39.74
N LYS A 2 50.92 -33.97 -38.96
CA LYS A 2 52.39 -34.01 -38.86
C LYS A 2 52.99 -32.68 -38.39
N TYR A 3 53.45 -32.69 -37.10
CA TYR A 3 54.80 -32.57 -36.60
C TYR A 3 55.44 -31.17 -36.69
N ARG A 4 56.12 -30.63 -35.66
CA ARG A 4 57.28 -31.14 -34.89
C ARG A 4 57.62 -30.17 -33.72
N GLN A 5 58.02 -30.77 -32.65
CA GLN A 5 58.87 -30.27 -31.54
C GLN A 5 60.15 -29.63 -32.00
N ARG A 6 60.74 -28.74 -31.19
CA ARG A 6 62.17 -28.82 -30.79
C ARG A 6 62.41 -28.08 -29.45
N GLN A 7 63.09 -28.83 -28.61
CA GLN A 7 63.75 -28.47 -27.37
C GLN A 7 65.05 -27.69 -27.64
N SER A 8 65.52 -26.85 -26.68
CA SER A 8 66.84 -27.07 -26.02
C SER A 8 67.15 -25.95 -25.00
N ASN A 9 67.39 -26.33 -23.78
CA ASN A 9 68.57 -26.01 -22.89
C ASN A 9 68.94 -24.50 -22.77
N GLY A 10 68.99 -23.90 -21.58
CA GLY A 10 69.51 -24.24 -20.28
C GLY A 10 70.37 -23.11 -19.81
N ILE A 11 70.35 -22.71 -18.58
CA ILE A 11 71.48 -22.35 -17.71
C ILE A 11 70.94 -21.50 -16.51
N SER A 12 71.45 -21.95 -15.39
CA SER A 12 71.29 -21.53 -14.00
C SER A 12 71.41 -20.03 -13.67
N GLY A 13 70.64 -19.59 -12.71
CA GLY A 13 70.86 -18.35 -11.97
C GLY A 13 70.01 -18.32 -10.67
N GLN A 14 70.74 -18.49 -9.55
CA GLN A 14 70.17 -18.41 -8.20
C GLN A 14 69.57 -17.02 -7.92
N GLY A 15 68.35 -16.97 -7.43
CA GLY A 15 67.71 -15.74 -6.96
C GLY A 15 66.57 -16.04 -5.99
N HIS A 16 66.69 -15.55 -4.78
CA HIS A 16 65.82 -15.71 -3.61
C HIS A 16 64.32 -15.67 -3.89
N PRO A 17 63.49 -16.43 -3.13
CA PRO A 17 62.05 -16.43 -3.30
C PRO A 17 61.45 -15.15 -2.74
N LYS A 18 60.89 -14.30 -3.61
CA LYS A 18 59.96 -13.23 -3.21
C LYS A 18 58.67 -13.90 -2.76
N ARG A 19 58.31 -13.68 -1.48
CA ARG A 19 57.02 -14.03 -0.88
C ARG A 19 55.89 -13.46 -1.77
N SER A 20 55.10 -14.31 -2.36
CA SER A 20 53.83 -13.96 -2.98
C SER A 20 52.89 -13.42 -1.90
N ARG A 21 52.46 -12.19 -2.06
CA ARG A 21 51.33 -11.61 -1.32
C ARG A 21 50.08 -12.37 -1.74
N ILE A 22 49.61 -13.24 -0.87
CA ILE A 22 48.24 -13.78 -0.91
C ILE A 22 47.33 -12.57 -0.72
N SER A 23 46.56 -12.24 -1.76
CA SER A 23 45.48 -11.29 -1.69
C SER A 23 44.44 -11.87 -0.73
N LYS A 24 44.36 -11.29 0.46
CA LYS A 24 43.26 -11.58 1.39
C LYS A 24 42.01 -10.97 0.75
N SER A 25 41.09 -11.82 0.37
CA SER A 25 39.68 -11.46 0.17
C SER A 25 39.19 -10.64 1.37
N PRO A 26 38.39 -9.57 1.16
CA PRO A 26 37.84 -8.79 2.27
C PRO A 26 37.01 -9.73 3.17
N PRO A 27 37.09 -9.55 4.49
CA PRO A 27 36.32 -10.39 5.41
C PRO A 27 34.84 -10.22 5.09
N ALA A 28 34.15 -11.34 4.89
CA ALA A 28 32.70 -11.38 4.87
C ALA A 28 32.19 -10.60 6.09
N ASN A 29 31.34 -9.61 5.85
CA ASN A 29 30.65 -8.87 6.89
C ASN A 29 30.05 -9.86 7.88
N ARG A 30 30.69 -9.97 9.03
CA ARG A 30 30.14 -10.63 10.20
C ARG A 30 28.92 -9.79 10.59
N VAL A 31 27.73 -10.24 10.20
CA VAL A 31 26.49 -9.79 10.77
C VAL A 31 26.61 -10.03 12.27
N MET A 32 26.86 -8.99 13.03
CA MET A 32 26.75 -9.01 14.48
C MET A 32 25.27 -9.33 14.74
N ALA A 33 25.03 -10.50 15.30
CA ALA A 33 23.76 -10.84 15.92
C ALA A 33 23.61 -9.92 17.15
N GLY A 34 23.18 -8.67 16.91
CA GLY A 34 22.61 -7.80 17.92
C GLY A 34 21.32 -8.46 18.40
N ASN A 35 21.10 -8.48 19.70
CA ASN A 35 19.85 -8.91 20.32
C ASN A 35 18.68 -8.34 19.51
N GLY A 36 17.91 -9.22 18.82
CA GLY A 36 17.00 -8.91 17.74
C GLY A 36 15.75 -8.09 18.15
N GLU A 37 15.96 -6.97 18.81
CA GLU A 37 14.88 -6.01 19.08
C GLU A 37 14.84 -4.94 18.00
N THR A 38 13.84 -4.98 17.14
CA THR A 38 13.51 -3.84 16.28
C THR A 38 13.09 -2.68 17.19
N GLN A 39 13.91 -1.63 17.24
CA GLN A 39 13.59 -0.41 17.98
C GLN A 39 13.10 0.65 17.00
N TRP A 40 11.80 0.88 16.99
CA TRP A 40 11.18 1.90 16.16
C TRP A 40 11.50 3.31 16.62
N CYS A 41 11.80 4.19 15.71
CA CYS A 41 11.96 5.61 15.96
C CYS A 41 11.18 6.43 14.93
N PHE A 42 10.66 7.56 15.38
CA PHE A 42 10.05 8.55 14.51
C PHE A 42 11.11 9.12 13.56
N SER A 43 10.79 9.19 12.28
CA SER A 43 11.67 9.72 11.22
C SER A 43 11.20 11.05 10.71
N GLN A 44 9.99 11.12 10.19
CA GLN A 44 9.45 12.31 9.52
C GLN A 44 7.95 12.45 9.74
N VAL A 45 7.45 13.68 9.62
CA VAL A 45 6.03 13.97 9.45
C VAL A 45 5.87 14.92 8.26
N LYS A 46 4.85 14.66 7.44
CA LYS A 46 4.41 15.53 6.34
C LYS A 46 2.97 15.93 6.61
N GLY A 47 2.67 17.20 6.45
CA GLY A 47 1.37 17.81 6.74
C GLY A 47 1.51 19.08 7.57
N THR A 48 0.40 19.75 7.82
CA THR A 48 0.33 20.97 8.64
C THR A 48 -0.08 20.62 10.07
N LEU A 49 0.33 21.49 11.01
CA LEU A 49 0.03 21.33 12.44
C LEU A 49 -1.22 22.08 12.87
N ASP A 50 -1.89 22.72 11.93
CA ASP A 50 -3.03 23.56 12.24
C ASP A 50 -4.18 22.71 12.79
N ASP A 51 -4.84 23.20 13.81
CA ASP A 51 -6.00 22.54 14.42
C ASP A 51 -7.23 22.61 13.50
N ASP A 52 -7.23 23.53 12.53
CA ASP A 52 -8.29 23.68 11.51
C ASP A 52 -7.97 22.77 10.30
N VAL A 53 -8.21 21.48 10.45
CA VAL A 53 -8.06 20.53 9.36
C VAL A 53 -9.29 20.59 8.47
N THR A 54 -9.09 20.93 7.19
CA THR A 54 -10.18 20.82 6.20
C THR A 54 -10.42 19.33 5.90
N GLU A 55 -11.68 18.95 5.70
CA GLU A 55 -12.03 17.56 5.42
C GLU A 55 -11.34 17.04 4.15
N ALA A 56 -11.17 17.90 3.15
CA ALA A 56 -10.49 17.60 1.90
C ALA A 56 -9.01 17.17 2.10
N ASP A 57 -8.35 17.66 3.15
CA ASP A 57 -6.95 17.36 3.43
C ASP A 57 -6.73 16.03 4.18
N ILE A 58 -7.81 15.36 4.60
CA ILE A 58 -7.71 14.08 5.29
C ILE A 58 -7.17 13.02 4.34
N ILE A 59 -6.07 12.39 4.73
CA ILE A 59 -5.44 11.31 3.97
C ILE A 59 -6.34 10.08 4.01
N SER A 60 -6.68 9.55 2.84
CA SER A 60 -7.60 8.43 2.66
C SER A 60 -6.96 7.15 2.10
N CYS A 61 -5.70 7.21 1.66
CA CYS A 61 -4.91 6.02 1.33
C CYS A 61 -3.40 6.32 1.35
N VAL A 62 -2.60 5.27 1.57
CA VAL A 62 -1.13 5.34 1.62
C VAL A 62 -0.57 4.07 0.96
N GLU A 63 0.38 4.20 0.03
CA GLU A 63 0.94 3.06 -0.69
C GLU A 63 2.39 3.29 -1.09
N PHE A 64 3.31 2.40 -0.70
CA PHE A 64 4.67 2.37 -1.26
C PHE A 64 4.68 1.72 -2.63
N ASN A 65 5.56 2.16 -3.51
CA ASN A 65 5.82 1.43 -4.74
C ASN A 65 6.68 0.16 -4.47
N HIS A 66 6.88 -0.67 -5.48
CA HIS A 66 7.49 -2.00 -5.32
C HIS A 66 8.95 -2.00 -4.85
N ASP A 67 9.70 -0.93 -5.09
CA ASP A 67 11.09 -0.76 -4.63
C ASP A 67 11.22 0.11 -3.37
N GLY A 68 10.11 0.73 -2.93
CA GLY A 68 10.07 1.62 -1.78
C GLY A 68 10.68 3.01 -2.01
N GLU A 69 11.12 3.33 -3.22
CA GLU A 69 11.68 4.65 -3.55
C GLU A 69 10.59 5.73 -3.62
N LEU A 70 9.35 5.34 -3.91
CA LEU A 70 8.21 6.25 -3.97
C LEU A 70 7.13 5.83 -2.97
N LEU A 71 6.49 6.83 -2.39
CA LEU A 71 5.35 6.70 -1.49
C LEU A 71 4.23 7.60 -1.99
N ALA A 72 3.06 7.05 -2.27
CA ALA A 72 1.90 7.83 -2.68
C ALA A 72 0.89 7.94 -1.55
N THR A 73 0.28 9.11 -1.42
CA THR A 73 -0.88 9.36 -0.57
C THR A 73 -2.00 9.92 -1.41
N GLY A 74 -3.22 9.51 -1.12
CA GLY A 74 -4.44 10.14 -1.64
C GLY A 74 -5.21 10.77 -0.50
N ASP A 75 -5.97 11.83 -0.78
CA ASP A 75 -6.79 12.52 0.21
C ASP A 75 -8.28 12.53 -0.18
N LYS A 76 -9.11 13.05 0.72
CA LYS A 76 -10.55 13.19 0.47
C LYS A 76 -10.87 14.27 -0.58
N GLY A 77 -9.98 15.20 -0.83
CA GLY A 77 -10.13 16.23 -1.88
C GLY A 77 -9.69 15.74 -3.27
N GLY A 78 -9.43 14.45 -3.45
CA GLY A 78 -9.11 13.86 -4.75
C GLY A 78 -7.69 14.09 -5.24
N ARG A 79 -6.80 14.62 -4.39
CA ARG A 79 -5.39 14.86 -4.74
C ARG A 79 -4.56 13.62 -4.44
N VAL A 80 -3.54 13.43 -5.26
CA VAL A 80 -2.48 12.44 -5.05
C VAL A 80 -1.16 13.16 -4.86
N VAL A 81 -0.48 12.88 -3.75
CA VAL A 81 0.86 13.39 -3.45
C VAL A 81 1.83 12.22 -3.48
N ILE A 82 2.87 12.34 -4.29
CA ILE A 82 3.94 11.35 -4.38
C ILE A 82 5.16 11.93 -3.70
N PHE A 83 5.73 11.15 -2.79
CA PHE A 83 7.00 11.44 -2.13
C PHE A 83 8.07 10.53 -2.70
N GLN A 84 9.25 11.09 -2.96
CA GLN A 84 10.44 10.36 -3.38
C GLN A 84 11.44 10.31 -2.24
N ARG A 85 12.05 9.15 -2.08
CA ARG A 85 13.14 8.94 -1.15
C ARG A 85 14.41 9.59 -1.69
N ASP A 86 14.99 10.50 -0.92
CA ASP A 86 16.28 11.09 -1.28
C ASP A 86 17.37 10.02 -1.19
N PRO A 87 18.23 9.86 -2.22
CA PRO A 87 19.37 9.00 -2.14
C PRO A 87 20.29 9.51 -1.01
N MET A 88 20.73 8.62 -0.16
CA MET A 88 21.54 8.92 1.02
C MET A 88 22.66 9.92 0.66
N SER A 89 22.57 11.12 1.22
CA SER A 89 23.68 12.05 1.25
C SER A 89 24.89 11.34 1.86
N LYS A 90 26.05 11.40 1.21
CA LYS A 90 27.31 10.79 1.64
C LYS A 90 27.88 11.35 2.96
N ALA A 91 27.10 12.11 3.71
CA ALA A 91 27.46 12.72 4.97
C ALA A 91 27.19 11.78 6.15
N ALA A 92 28.22 11.26 6.66
CA ALA A 92 28.66 10.85 8.02
C ALA A 92 27.71 10.27 9.09
N LEU A 93 26.41 10.13 8.87
CA LEU A 93 25.50 9.42 9.78
C LEU A 93 24.57 8.51 8.97
N PRO A 94 24.37 7.26 9.37
CA PRO A 94 23.47 6.35 8.66
C PRO A 94 22.01 6.73 8.94
N ARG A 95 21.56 7.87 8.38
CA ARG A 95 20.13 8.18 8.27
C ARG A 95 19.63 7.55 6.99
N ARG A 96 18.63 6.70 7.08
CA ARG A 96 17.88 6.24 5.90
C ARG A 96 17.29 7.45 5.22
N GLY A 97 17.27 7.44 3.87
CA GLY A 97 16.86 8.60 3.07
C GLY A 97 15.50 9.17 3.51
N GLU A 98 15.40 10.48 3.42
CA GLU A 98 14.18 11.21 3.73
C GLU A 98 13.25 11.17 2.51
N TYR A 99 11.94 11.12 2.76
CA TYR A 99 10.92 11.22 1.71
C TYR A 99 10.55 12.69 1.54
N ASN A 100 10.71 13.23 0.33
CA ASN A 100 10.34 14.59 -0.02
C ASN A 100 9.32 14.61 -1.16
N VAL A 101 8.52 15.68 -1.23
CA VAL A 101 7.49 15.81 -2.27
C VAL A 101 8.14 15.76 -3.65
N TYR A 102 7.66 14.83 -4.47
CA TYR A 102 8.12 14.61 -5.83
C TYR A 102 7.12 15.11 -6.87
N SER A 103 5.83 14.84 -6.63
CA SER A 103 4.75 15.27 -7.52
C SER A 103 3.45 15.40 -6.74
N THR A 104 2.65 16.41 -7.10
CA THR A 104 1.29 16.57 -6.59
C THR A 104 0.37 16.87 -7.77
N PHE A 105 -0.74 16.17 -7.85
CA PHE A 105 -1.72 16.38 -8.91
C PHE A 105 -3.15 16.04 -8.45
N GLN A 106 -4.12 16.69 -9.08
CA GLN A 106 -5.54 16.39 -8.89
C GLN A 106 -5.88 15.14 -9.70
N SER A 107 -6.22 14.06 -8.99
CA SER A 107 -6.57 12.79 -9.63
C SER A 107 -8.04 12.73 -10.00
N HIS A 108 -8.91 13.07 -9.06
CA HIS A 108 -10.34 13.07 -9.25
C HIS A 108 -10.93 14.42 -8.81
N GLU A 109 -11.99 14.82 -9.48
CA GLU A 109 -12.77 16.02 -9.18
C GLU A 109 -14.19 15.59 -8.79
N PRO A 110 -14.92 16.39 -8.00
CA PRO A 110 -16.30 16.09 -7.67
C PRO A 110 -17.15 16.10 -8.95
N GLU A 111 -17.99 15.12 -9.09
CA GLU A 111 -18.87 14.94 -10.25
C GLU A 111 -20.33 14.77 -9.78
N PHE A 112 -21.28 15.07 -10.64
CA PHE A 112 -22.69 14.83 -10.39
C PHE A 112 -23.29 13.90 -11.44
N ASP A 113 -23.81 12.76 -11.00
CA ASP A 113 -24.52 11.81 -11.87
C ASP A 113 -25.97 12.29 -12.05
N TYR A 114 -26.24 12.97 -13.17
CA TYR A 114 -27.59 13.50 -13.47
C TYR A 114 -28.63 12.41 -13.70
N LEU A 115 -28.24 11.19 -14.05
CA LEU A 115 -29.16 10.08 -14.27
C LEU A 115 -29.67 9.50 -12.94
N LYS A 116 -28.80 9.42 -11.94
CA LYS A 116 -29.12 8.88 -10.62
C LYS A 116 -29.36 9.99 -9.58
N SER A 117 -29.10 11.25 -9.94
CA SER A 117 -29.16 12.41 -9.03
C SER A 117 -28.31 12.20 -7.77
N LEU A 118 -27.08 11.70 -7.97
CA LEU A 118 -26.12 11.41 -6.91
C LEU A 118 -24.85 12.23 -7.11
N GLU A 119 -24.33 12.77 -6.03
CA GLU A 119 -22.99 13.34 -5.99
C GLU A 119 -21.94 12.20 -5.95
N ILE A 120 -20.91 12.35 -6.75
CA ILE A 120 -19.77 11.46 -6.80
C ILE A 120 -18.60 12.19 -6.16
N GLU A 121 -18.18 11.72 -4.98
CA GLU A 121 -17.07 12.31 -4.25
C GLU A 121 -15.74 12.10 -5.01
N GLU A 122 -14.87 13.10 -4.92
CA GLU A 122 -13.51 13.05 -5.46
C GLU A 122 -12.55 12.24 -4.61
N LYS A 123 -12.93 11.87 -3.40
CA LYS A 123 -12.11 11.11 -2.44
C LYS A 123 -11.39 9.94 -3.06
N ILE A 124 -10.07 9.86 -2.86
CA ILE A 124 -9.26 8.72 -3.30
C ILE A 124 -9.46 7.53 -2.35
N ASN A 125 -10.11 6.48 -2.85
CA ASN A 125 -10.34 5.28 -2.05
C ASN A 125 -9.11 4.39 -1.98
N LYS A 126 -8.44 4.15 -3.11
CA LYS A 126 -7.23 3.31 -3.19
C LYS A 126 -6.27 3.80 -4.26
N ILE A 127 -4.98 3.55 -4.03
CA ILE A 127 -3.90 3.69 -5.00
C ILE A 127 -3.18 2.35 -5.11
N ARG A 128 -2.77 1.97 -6.33
CA ARG A 128 -1.91 0.81 -6.57
C ARG A 128 -0.85 1.15 -7.60
N TRP A 129 0.39 0.86 -7.28
CA TRP A 129 1.51 1.02 -8.19
C TRP A 129 1.61 -0.18 -9.15
N LEU A 130 1.97 0.10 -10.41
CA LEU A 130 2.38 -0.93 -11.35
C LEU A 130 3.89 -1.17 -11.23
N LYS A 131 4.34 -2.38 -11.50
CA LYS A 131 5.77 -2.70 -11.55
C LYS A 131 6.44 -1.89 -12.66
N ARG A 132 7.61 -1.34 -12.36
CA ARG A 132 8.36 -0.49 -13.28
C ARG A 132 8.89 -1.29 -14.46
N ARG A 133 8.51 -0.92 -15.67
CA ARG A 133 9.00 -1.52 -16.93
C ARG A 133 9.86 -0.57 -17.75
N ASN A 134 9.79 0.73 -17.47
CA ASN A 134 10.50 1.80 -18.19
C ASN A 134 10.83 2.94 -17.20
N PRO A 135 11.49 4.04 -17.62
CA PRO A 135 11.80 5.16 -16.72
C PRO A 135 10.59 5.83 -16.09
N ALA A 136 9.40 5.74 -16.69
CA ALA A 136 8.20 6.30 -16.11
C ALA A 136 7.62 5.38 -15.03
N HIS A 137 6.95 5.98 -14.06
CA HIS A 137 6.17 5.27 -13.05
C HIS A 137 4.69 5.30 -13.43
N PHE A 138 3.99 4.20 -13.14
CA PHE A 138 2.55 4.11 -13.37
C PHE A 138 1.85 3.74 -12.08
N LEU A 139 0.69 4.34 -11.85
CA LEU A 139 -0.19 4.01 -10.75
C LEU A 139 -1.65 4.06 -11.18
N LEU A 140 -2.47 3.24 -10.53
CA LEU A 140 -3.92 3.31 -10.57
C LEU A 140 -4.40 4.06 -9.33
N SER A 141 -5.34 4.97 -9.51
CA SER A 141 -6.08 5.63 -8.43
C SER A 141 -7.57 5.48 -8.68
N THR A 142 -8.35 5.35 -7.63
CA THR A 142 -9.81 5.24 -7.74
C THR A 142 -10.52 6.14 -6.75
N ASN A 143 -11.60 6.74 -7.20
CA ASN A 143 -12.65 7.25 -6.32
C ASN A 143 -13.80 6.23 -6.26
N ASP A 144 -15.00 6.65 -5.88
CA ASP A 144 -16.16 5.76 -5.77
C ASP A 144 -16.60 5.11 -7.09
N LYS A 145 -16.36 5.75 -8.24
CA LYS A 145 -16.93 5.33 -9.53
C LYS A 145 -15.92 5.13 -10.64
N THR A 146 -14.77 5.78 -10.58
CA THR A 146 -13.84 5.88 -11.70
C THR A 146 -12.43 5.49 -11.29
N ILE A 147 -11.79 4.68 -12.11
CA ILE A 147 -10.38 4.29 -11.93
C ILE A 147 -9.57 4.98 -13.01
N LYS A 148 -8.47 5.60 -12.65
CA LYS A 148 -7.57 6.30 -13.57
C LYS A 148 -6.17 5.72 -13.53
N LEU A 149 -5.60 5.46 -14.69
CA LEU A 149 -4.21 5.07 -14.87
C LEU A 149 -3.37 6.32 -15.12
N TRP A 150 -2.45 6.61 -14.23
CA TRP A 150 -1.55 7.77 -14.28
C TRP A 150 -0.15 7.34 -14.70
N LYS A 151 0.46 8.16 -15.55
CA LYS A 151 1.88 8.11 -15.87
C LYS A 151 2.59 9.27 -15.20
N VAL A 152 3.59 8.98 -14.38
CA VAL A 152 4.47 9.95 -13.74
C VAL A 152 5.87 9.80 -14.33
N SER A 153 6.38 10.85 -14.92
CA SER A 153 7.67 10.82 -15.60
C SER A 153 8.43 12.14 -15.45
N GLU A 154 9.73 12.03 -15.38
CA GLU A 154 10.65 13.17 -15.38
C GLU A 154 10.86 13.66 -16.81
N ARG A 155 10.91 14.97 -16.97
CA ARG A 155 11.27 15.65 -18.21
C ARG A 155 12.38 16.64 -17.95
N ASP A 156 13.52 16.44 -18.61
CA ASP A 156 14.68 17.31 -18.59
C ASP A 156 14.92 18.00 -19.94
N LYS A 157 14.06 17.71 -20.93
CA LYS A 157 14.20 18.18 -22.30
C LYS A 157 12.86 18.66 -22.85
N LYS A 158 12.90 19.78 -23.55
CA LYS A 158 11.76 20.35 -24.27
C LYS A 158 12.05 20.33 -25.76
N VAL A 159 11.06 19.94 -26.53
CA VAL A 159 11.12 20.04 -27.99
C VAL A 159 10.55 21.37 -28.40
N GLU A 160 11.32 22.16 -29.18
CA GLU A 160 10.89 23.44 -29.73
C GLU A 160 10.92 23.42 -31.26
N GLY A 161 10.12 24.27 -31.86
CA GLY A 161 10.05 24.37 -33.34
C GLY A 161 9.08 23.39 -33.97
N TYR A 162 7.92 23.19 -33.36
CA TYR A 162 6.83 22.42 -33.97
C TYR A 162 6.26 23.14 -35.20
N ASN A 163 5.95 22.38 -36.27
CA ASN A 163 5.33 22.95 -37.46
C ASN A 163 3.86 23.34 -37.26
N THR A 164 3.18 22.66 -36.33
CA THR A 164 1.75 22.87 -36.03
C THR A 164 1.50 23.74 -34.79
N ARG A 165 2.57 24.26 -34.17
CA ARG A 165 2.48 25.17 -33.01
C ARG A 165 3.39 26.38 -33.23
N ALA A 166 2.85 27.57 -33.03
CA ALA A 166 3.61 28.79 -32.99
C ALA A 166 4.41 28.89 -31.67
N ASP A 167 5.41 29.79 -31.62
CA ASP A 167 6.27 29.99 -30.46
C ASP A 167 5.50 30.42 -29.20
N ASN A 168 4.32 30.99 -29.36
CA ASN A 168 3.37 31.34 -28.28
C ASN A 168 2.48 30.18 -27.82
N GLY A 169 2.67 28.95 -28.37
CA GLY A 169 1.91 27.73 -28.01
C GLY A 169 0.58 27.57 -28.71
N SER A 170 0.13 28.57 -29.53
CA SER A 170 -1.11 28.44 -30.30
C SER A 170 -0.95 27.42 -31.44
N LEU A 171 -2.05 26.75 -31.80
CA LEU A 171 -2.11 25.86 -32.96
C LEU A 171 -2.07 26.67 -34.25
N VAL A 172 -1.20 26.28 -35.16
CA VAL A 172 -1.10 26.81 -36.52
C VAL A 172 -1.89 25.89 -37.45
N ASP A 173 -2.65 26.49 -38.39
CA ASP A 173 -3.37 25.71 -39.40
C ASP A 173 -2.36 24.91 -40.22
N PRO A 174 -2.50 23.58 -40.30
CA PRO A 174 -1.61 22.72 -41.10
C PRO A 174 -1.50 23.15 -42.57
N SER A 175 -2.55 23.75 -43.11
CA SER A 175 -2.57 24.25 -44.52
C SER A 175 -1.69 25.49 -44.74
N SER A 176 -1.35 26.22 -43.68
CA SER A 176 -0.48 27.40 -43.73
C SER A 176 1.01 27.06 -43.61
N VAL A 177 1.37 25.81 -43.36
CA VAL A 177 2.76 25.36 -43.21
C VAL A 177 3.39 25.21 -44.57
N SER A 178 4.19 26.21 -44.96
CA SER A 178 4.88 26.23 -46.28
C SER A 178 6.23 25.53 -46.27
N SER A 179 6.84 25.32 -45.09
CA SER A 179 8.13 24.62 -44.97
C SER A 179 8.16 23.79 -43.70
N LEU A 180 8.67 22.57 -43.80
CA LEU A 180 8.84 21.68 -42.63
C LEU A 180 10.14 22.04 -41.87
N ARG A 181 10.02 22.22 -40.58
CA ARG A 181 11.15 22.42 -39.68
C ARG A 181 11.37 21.16 -38.86
N ILE A 182 12.65 20.80 -38.68
CA ILE A 182 13.01 19.71 -37.75
C ILE A 182 13.01 20.28 -36.32
N PRO A 183 12.20 19.73 -35.40
CA PRO A 183 12.19 20.18 -34.01
C PRO A 183 13.56 20.04 -33.33
N ILE A 184 13.95 21.02 -32.54
CA ILE A 184 15.21 21.03 -31.82
C ILE A 184 14.92 20.66 -30.35
N ILE A 185 15.73 19.76 -29.81
CA ILE A 185 15.65 19.37 -28.41
C ILE A 185 16.52 20.32 -27.59
N LYS A 186 15.92 21.08 -26.68
CA LYS A 186 16.62 21.94 -25.74
C LYS A 186 16.55 21.37 -24.31
N PRO A 187 17.66 21.47 -23.52
CA PRO A 187 17.59 21.14 -22.10
C PRO A 187 16.66 22.10 -21.36
N MET A 188 15.97 21.62 -20.37
CA MET A 188 15.13 22.40 -19.46
C MET A 188 15.38 21.94 -18.02
N GLU A 189 14.91 22.71 -17.04
CA GLU A 189 14.92 22.28 -15.66
C GLU A 189 14.11 20.98 -15.51
N LEU A 190 14.59 20.11 -14.61
CA LEU A 190 13.93 18.84 -14.34
C LEU A 190 12.50 19.08 -13.84
N MET A 191 11.54 18.58 -14.57
CA MET A 191 10.11 18.69 -14.29
C MET A 191 9.50 17.32 -14.15
N VAL A 192 8.70 17.11 -13.11
CA VAL A 192 7.90 15.88 -12.96
C VAL A 192 6.51 16.14 -13.48
N GLU A 193 6.09 15.33 -14.44
CA GLU A 193 4.79 15.42 -15.08
C GLU A 193 3.96 14.19 -14.73
N ALA A 194 2.76 14.43 -14.17
CA ALA A 194 1.72 13.41 -14.01
C ALA A 194 0.66 13.61 -15.10
N SER A 195 0.42 12.57 -15.90
CA SER A 195 -0.58 12.63 -16.96
C SER A 195 -1.51 11.42 -16.91
N PRO A 196 -2.85 11.62 -16.99
CA PRO A 196 -3.78 10.52 -17.09
C PRO A 196 -3.60 9.83 -18.45
N ARG A 197 -3.53 8.50 -18.41
CA ARG A 197 -3.37 7.69 -19.63
C ARG A 197 -4.64 7.00 -20.02
N ARG A 198 -5.35 6.47 -19.04
CA ARG A 198 -6.60 5.73 -19.27
C ARG A 198 -7.57 6.04 -18.13
N ILE A 199 -8.84 6.00 -18.46
CA ILE A 199 -9.94 6.15 -17.53
C ILE A 199 -10.85 4.95 -17.70
N PHE A 200 -11.12 4.24 -16.62
CA PHE A 200 -11.99 3.09 -16.54
C PHE A 200 -13.22 3.49 -15.72
N ALA A 201 -14.34 3.62 -16.40
CA ALA A 201 -15.57 4.16 -15.82
C ALA A 201 -16.79 3.30 -16.20
N ASN A 202 -17.94 3.65 -15.66
CA ASN A 202 -19.26 3.08 -16.00
C ASN A 202 -19.44 1.58 -15.77
N ALA A 203 -18.63 0.97 -14.89
CA ALA A 203 -18.73 -0.46 -14.58
C ALA A 203 -19.30 -0.74 -13.19
N HIS A 204 -19.16 0.20 -12.26
CA HIS A 204 -19.57 0.02 -10.88
C HIS A 204 -20.82 0.84 -10.50
N THR A 205 -21.81 0.13 -9.99
CA THR A 205 -23.02 0.76 -9.46
C THR A 205 -22.81 1.28 -8.05
N TYR A 206 -22.07 0.56 -7.24
CA TYR A 206 -21.72 0.89 -5.85
C TYR A 206 -20.31 1.46 -5.77
N HIS A 207 -19.89 1.88 -4.56
CA HIS A 207 -18.61 2.52 -4.35
C HIS A 207 -17.46 1.50 -4.48
N ILE A 208 -16.46 1.84 -5.26
CA ILE A 208 -15.27 1.01 -5.41
C ILE A 208 -14.47 1.06 -4.10
N ASN A 209 -14.35 -0.10 -3.45
CA ASN A 209 -13.61 -0.25 -2.19
C ASN A 209 -12.21 -0.83 -2.37
N SER A 210 -11.96 -1.54 -3.46
CA SER A 210 -10.68 -2.23 -3.69
C SER A 210 -10.27 -2.19 -5.16
N ILE A 211 -8.97 -2.05 -5.38
CA ILE A 211 -8.30 -2.31 -6.65
C ILE A 211 -7.05 -3.13 -6.36
N SER A 212 -6.75 -4.12 -7.20
CA SER A 212 -5.56 -4.95 -7.07
C SER A 212 -4.99 -5.30 -8.44
N VAL A 213 -3.71 -5.01 -8.65
CA VAL A 213 -3.02 -5.35 -9.90
C VAL A 213 -2.61 -6.81 -9.85
N ASN A 214 -2.87 -7.53 -10.94
CA ASN A 214 -2.54 -8.94 -11.05
C ASN A 214 -1.02 -9.16 -11.20
N SER A 215 -0.55 -10.34 -10.84
CA SER A 215 0.86 -10.74 -10.98
C SER A 215 1.35 -10.77 -12.43
N ASP A 216 0.45 -10.90 -13.43
CA ASP A 216 0.74 -10.80 -14.85
C ASP A 216 1.11 -9.38 -15.30
N GLN A 217 0.77 -8.36 -14.50
CA GLN A 217 0.98 -6.94 -14.80
C GLN A 217 0.27 -6.47 -16.10
N GLU A 218 -0.79 -7.15 -16.51
CA GLU A 218 -1.63 -6.84 -17.66
C GLU A 218 -3.08 -6.61 -17.27
N THR A 219 -3.51 -7.28 -16.21
CA THR A 219 -4.87 -7.20 -15.69
C THR A 219 -4.91 -6.64 -14.26
N TYR A 220 -6.06 -6.15 -13.88
CA TYR A 220 -6.35 -5.77 -12.50
C TYR A 220 -7.82 -6.02 -12.17
N LEU A 221 -8.13 -6.23 -10.91
CA LEU A 221 -9.50 -6.29 -10.42
C LEU A 221 -9.91 -4.97 -9.76
N SER A 222 -11.21 -4.68 -9.83
CA SER A 222 -11.86 -3.67 -9.01
C SER A 222 -13.10 -4.25 -8.36
N ALA A 223 -13.31 -3.97 -7.10
CA ALA A 223 -14.45 -4.45 -6.34
C ALA A 223 -15.29 -3.31 -5.79
N ASP A 224 -16.60 -3.44 -5.93
CA ASP A 224 -17.58 -2.67 -5.18
C ASP A 224 -18.28 -3.56 -4.13
N ASP A 225 -19.35 -3.07 -3.53
CA ASP A 225 -20.06 -3.79 -2.46
C ASP A 225 -20.66 -5.13 -2.92
N LEU A 226 -20.96 -5.31 -4.22
CA LEU A 226 -21.70 -6.48 -4.73
C LEU A 226 -21.02 -7.18 -5.90
N ARG A 227 -20.05 -6.53 -6.55
CA ARG A 227 -19.42 -7.05 -7.77
C ARG A 227 -17.92 -6.89 -7.76
N ILE A 228 -17.23 -7.83 -8.41
CA ILE A 228 -15.82 -7.73 -8.74
C ILE A 228 -15.67 -7.80 -10.26
N ASN A 229 -15.03 -6.81 -10.83
CA ASN A 229 -14.76 -6.72 -12.26
C ASN A 229 -13.27 -6.91 -12.52
N LEU A 230 -12.97 -7.65 -13.56
CA LEU A 230 -11.65 -7.84 -14.15
C LEU A 230 -11.47 -6.89 -15.32
N TRP A 231 -10.36 -6.18 -15.35
CA TRP A 231 -9.99 -5.25 -16.40
C TRP A 231 -8.65 -5.62 -17.03
N HIS A 232 -8.50 -5.28 -18.28
CA HIS A 232 -7.20 -5.24 -18.92
C HIS A 232 -6.68 -3.80 -18.94
N LEU A 233 -5.42 -3.59 -18.53
CA LEU A 233 -4.82 -2.23 -18.40
C LEU A 233 -4.81 -1.44 -19.71
N GLU A 234 -4.88 -2.10 -20.85
CA GLU A 234 -4.88 -1.47 -22.18
C GLU A 234 -6.28 -1.20 -22.76
N ILE A 235 -7.35 -1.80 -22.18
CA ILE A 235 -8.71 -1.77 -22.69
C ILE A 235 -9.62 -1.08 -21.70
N THR A 236 -10.18 0.08 -22.05
CA THR A 236 -10.95 0.92 -21.13
C THR A 236 -12.46 0.76 -21.22
N ASP A 237 -12.94 0.23 -22.33
CA ASP A 237 -14.35 0.10 -22.69
C ASP A 237 -14.96 -1.26 -22.35
N GLN A 238 -14.16 -2.19 -21.85
CA GLN A 238 -14.60 -3.54 -21.51
C GLN A 238 -14.08 -3.96 -20.12
N SER A 239 -14.99 -4.52 -19.34
CA SER A 239 -14.69 -5.22 -18.09
C SER A 239 -15.45 -6.53 -18.03
N PHE A 240 -14.88 -7.51 -17.35
CA PHE A 240 -15.52 -8.80 -17.13
C PHE A 240 -15.95 -8.91 -15.68
N ASN A 241 -17.23 -9.12 -15.45
CA ASN A 241 -17.71 -9.43 -14.10
C ASN A 241 -17.29 -10.84 -13.72
N ILE A 242 -16.43 -10.97 -12.71
CA ILE A 242 -15.90 -12.26 -12.22
C ILE A 242 -16.55 -12.71 -10.92
N VAL A 243 -17.20 -11.80 -10.18
CA VAL A 243 -18.01 -12.10 -9.00
C VAL A 243 -19.24 -11.20 -9.01
N ASP A 244 -20.42 -11.80 -8.82
CA ASP A 244 -21.68 -11.08 -8.64
C ASP A 244 -22.47 -11.72 -7.51
N ILE A 245 -22.54 -11.04 -6.37
CA ILE A 245 -23.31 -11.48 -5.19
C ILE A 245 -24.63 -10.71 -5.05
N LYS A 246 -24.97 -9.87 -6.05
CA LYS A 246 -26.19 -9.09 -6.02
C LYS A 246 -27.42 -10.02 -6.11
N PRO A 247 -28.30 -10.04 -5.09
CA PRO A 247 -29.51 -10.82 -5.16
C PRO A 247 -30.51 -10.23 -6.16
N THR A 248 -31.42 -11.05 -6.66
CA THR A 248 -32.52 -10.59 -7.52
C THR A 248 -33.41 -9.59 -6.81
N ASN A 249 -33.74 -9.87 -5.54
CA ASN A 249 -34.45 -8.96 -4.65
C ASN A 249 -33.46 -8.38 -3.63
N MET A 250 -33.31 -7.05 -3.61
CA MET A 250 -32.41 -6.37 -2.69
C MET A 250 -32.77 -6.54 -1.22
N GLU A 251 -34.00 -6.90 -0.90
CA GLU A 251 -34.42 -7.26 0.47
C GLU A 251 -33.76 -8.55 0.98
N GLU A 252 -33.29 -9.38 0.08
CA GLU A 252 -32.57 -10.63 0.40
C GLU A 252 -31.06 -10.42 0.54
N LEU A 253 -30.57 -9.17 0.45
CA LEU A 253 -29.17 -8.86 0.62
C LEU A 253 -28.70 -9.22 2.04
N THR A 254 -27.74 -10.12 2.14
CA THR A 254 -27.24 -10.60 3.43
C THR A 254 -25.78 -10.20 3.71
N GLU A 255 -25.02 -9.89 2.69
CA GLU A 255 -23.60 -9.55 2.81
C GLU A 255 -23.13 -8.62 1.69
N VAL A 256 -22.06 -7.89 1.95
CA VAL A 256 -21.36 -7.05 0.97
C VAL A 256 -19.87 -7.39 0.91
N ILE A 257 -19.26 -7.16 -0.24
CA ILE A 257 -17.83 -7.31 -0.45
C ILE A 257 -17.11 -6.13 0.20
N THR A 258 -16.15 -6.40 1.06
CA THR A 258 -15.46 -5.37 1.84
C THR A 258 -14.03 -5.11 1.38
N ALA A 259 -13.34 -6.12 0.87
CA ALA A 259 -12.01 -6.00 0.28
C ALA A 259 -11.76 -7.14 -0.72
N ALA A 260 -10.89 -6.89 -1.69
CA ALA A 260 -10.48 -7.90 -2.67
C ALA A 260 -9.02 -7.70 -3.08
N GLU A 261 -8.28 -8.80 -3.27
CA GLU A 261 -6.87 -8.77 -3.63
C GLU A 261 -6.48 -9.97 -4.51
N PHE A 262 -5.67 -9.71 -5.56
CA PHE A 262 -5.06 -10.77 -6.35
C PHE A 262 -3.93 -11.46 -5.60
N HIS A 263 -3.75 -12.74 -5.90
CA HIS A 263 -2.62 -13.50 -5.40
C HIS A 263 -1.31 -12.96 -6.00
N PRO A 264 -0.26 -12.71 -5.19
CA PRO A 264 0.95 -12.01 -5.64
C PRO A 264 1.79 -12.80 -6.66
N VAL A 265 1.59 -14.13 -6.75
CA VAL A 265 2.35 -15.03 -7.62
C VAL A 265 1.46 -15.69 -8.67
N GLU A 266 0.31 -16.22 -8.26
CA GLU A 266 -0.59 -16.95 -9.15
C GLU A 266 -1.65 -16.03 -9.75
N CYS A 267 -1.54 -15.71 -11.03
CA CYS A 267 -2.40 -14.75 -11.72
C CYS A 267 -3.87 -15.15 -11.84
N ASN A 268 -4.21 -16.40 -11.59
CA ASN A 268 -5.58 -16.90 -11.66
C ASN A 268 -6.31 -16.93 -10.32
N LEU A 269 -5.59 -16.64 -9.23
CA LEU A 269 -6.16 -16.67 -7.88
C LEU A 269 -6.38 -15.26 -7.35
N PHE A 270 -7.51 -15.06 -6.71
CA PHE A 270 -7.79 -13.87 -5.92
C PHE A 270 -8.63 -14.20 -4.70
N VAL A 271 -8.57 -13.35 -3.70
CA VAL A 271 -9.39 -13.45 -2.49
C VAL A 271 -10.30 -12.24 -2.37
N TYR A 272 -11.46 -12.43 -1.78
CA TYR A 272 -12.30 -11.34 -1.33
C TYR A 272 -12.96 -11.65 0.01
N SER A 273 -13.17 -10.61 0.77
CA SER A 273 -13.79 -10.66 2.10
C SER A 273 -15.18 -10.07 2.09
N SER A 274 -15.98 -10.45 3.08
CA SER A 274 -17.35 -9.97 3.21
C SER A 274 -17.65 -9.38 4.60
N SER A 275 -18.77 -8.67 4.66
CA SER A 275 -19.31 -8.12 5.90
C SER A 275 -19.79 -9.18 6.90
N LYS A 276 -19.93 -10.43 6.47
CA LYS A 276 -20.24 -11.58 7.36
C LYS A 276 -19.03 -12.20 8.05
N GLY A 277 -17.82 -11.65 7.81
CA GLY A 277 -16.61 -12.23 8.39
C GLY A 277 -16.05 -13.43 7.61
N THR A 278 -16.52 -13.67 6.39
CA THR A 278 -16.03 -14.73 5.52
C THR A 278 -15.02 -14.22 4.52
N ILE A 279 -14.07 -15.06 4.13
CA ILE A 279 -13.12 -14.79 3.05
C ILE A 279 -13.23 -15.93 2.03
N ARG A 280 -13.29 -15.58 0.77
CA ARG A 280 -13.41 -16.53 -0.33
C ARG A 280 -12.17 -16.47 -1.21
N LEU A 281 -11.54 -17.62 -1.43
CA LEU A 281 -10.49 -17.79 -2.42
C LEU A 281 -11.13 -18.29 -3.72
N CYS A 282 -10.92 -17.57 -4.80
CA CYS A 282 -11.47 -17.88 -6.10
C CYS A 282 -10.37 -18.23 -7.11
N ASP A 283 -10.68 -19.18 -7.98
CA ASP A 283 -9.79 -19.61 -9.08
C ASP A 283 -10.51 -19.37 -10.42
N MET A 284 -10.02 -18.42 -11.20
CA MET A 284 -10.58 -18.06 -12.51
C MET A 284 -10.43 -19.16 -13.59
N ARG A 285 -9.65 -20.21 -13.32
CA ARG A 285 -9.51 -21.34 -14.23
C ARG A 285 -10.71 -22.27 -14.19
N THR A 286 -11.44 -22.27 -13.09
CA THR A 286 -12.60 -23.19 -12.91
C THR A 286 -13.86 -22.67 -13.58
N SER A 287 -14.08 -21.37 -13.56
CA SER A 287 -15.25 -20.73 -14.15
C SER A 287 -14.94 -19.27 -14.49
N ALA A 288 -15.56 -18.73 -15.53
CA ALA A 288 -15.46 -17.30 -15.86
C ALA A 288 -16.14 -16.43 -14.79
N LEU A 289 -17.27 -16.88 -14.23
CA LEU A 289 -17.91 -16.30 -13.07
C LEU A 289 -17.57 -17.15 -11.85
N CYS A 290 -16.89 -16.54 -10.86
CA CYS A 290 -16.42 -17.21 -9.64
C CYS A 290 -17.52 -17.20 -8.56
N ASP A 291 -18.72 -17.67 -8.90
CA ASP A 291 -19.86 -17.83 -7.99
C ASP A 291 -19.63 -18.91 -6.92
N ARG A 292 -18.77 -19.88 -7.22
CA ARG A 292 -18.34 -20.93 -6.29
C ARG A 292 -16.87 -20.74 -5.94
N PRO A 293 -16.56 -20.35 -4.69
CA PRO A 293 -15.18 -20.22 -4.27
C PRO A 293 -14.47 -21.58 -4.24
N ALA A 294 -13.17 -21.59 -4.54
CA ALA A 294 -12.32 -22.76 -4.39
C ALA A 294 -12.15 -23.12 -2.91
N LYS A 295 -12.11 -22.12 -2.03
CA LYS A 295 -12.06 -22.29 -0.57
C LYS A 295 -12.82 -21.17 0.13
N LEU A 296 -13.37 -21.52 1.30
CA LEU A 296 -14.07 -20.61 2.20
C LEU A 296 -13.36 -20.61 3.55
N PHE A 297 -12.98 -19.44 4.01
CA PHE A 297 -12.35 -19.22 5.31
C PHE A 297 -13.35 -18.49 6.19
N GLU A 298 -13.75 -19.12 7.26
CA GLU A 298 -14.64 -18.54 8.27
C GLU A 298 -14.29 -19.09 9.66
N GLU A 299 -14.50 -18.29 10.67
CA GLU A 299 -14.38 -18.76 12.04
C GLU A 299 -15.74 -19.25 12.52
N PRO A 300 -15.84 -20.47 13.06
CA PRO A 300 -17.09 -20.98 13.59
C PRO A 300 -17.60 -20.05 14.70
N GLU A 301 -18.82 -19.56 14.54
CA GLU A 301 -19.46 -18.77 15.59
C GLU A 301 -19.81 -19.68 16.79
N ASP A 302 -19.49 -19.20 18.01
CA ASP A 302 -20.01 -19.81 19.23
C ASP A 302 -21.44 -19.33 19.46
N PRO A 303 -22.45 -20.21 19.34
CA PRO A 303 -23.86 -19.82 19.51
C PRO A 303 -24.16 -19.19 20.87
N THR A 304 -23.34 -19.47 21.89
CA THR A 304 -23.56 -19.00 23.27
C THR A 304 -23.18 -17.54 23.43
N ASN A 305 -22.32 -17.02 22.56
CA ASN A 305 -21.79 -15.65 22.62
C ASN A 305 -22.41 -14.71 21.56
N ARG A 306 -23.46 -15.15 20.87
CA ARG A 306 -24.10 -14.35 19.82
C ARG A 306 -24.81 -13.13 20.42
N SER A 307 -24.43 -11.95 19.96
CA SER A 307 -25.03 -10.67 20.33
C SER A 307 -25.44 -9.88 19.09
N PHE A 308 -26.22 -8.83 19.26
CA PHE A 308 -26.55 -7.90 18.16
C PHE A 308 -25.30 -7.41 17.41
N PHE A 309 -24.20 -7.20 18.13
CA PHE A 309 -22.96 -6.70 17.54
C PHE A 309 -22.11 -7.77 16.86
N SER A 310 -22.42 -9.08 17.03
CA SER A 310 -21.57 -10.16 16.53
C SER A 310 -21.32 -10.06 15.02
N GLU A 311 -22.34 -9.78 14.23
CA GLU A 311 -22.21 -9.64 12.78
C GLU A 311 -21.43 -8.37 12.41
N ILE A 312 -21.62 -7.27 13.13
CA ILE A 312 -20.95 -5.99 12.87
C ILE A 312 -19.45 -6.11 13.15
N ILE A 313 -19.08 -6.69 14.31
CA ILE A 313 -17.67 -6.83 14.69
C ILE A 313 -16.92 -7.91 13.93
N SER A 314 -17.63 -8.88 13.34
CA SER A 314 -17.02 -9.93 12.51
C SER A 314 -16.73 -9.43 11.08
N SER A 315 -17.39 -8.36 10.65
CA SER A 315 -17.16 -7.77 9.32
C SER A 315 -15.67 -7.50 9.08
N ILE A 316 -15.15 -8.02 7.96
CA ILE A 316 -13.74 -7.86 7.60
C ILE A 316 -13.54 -6.53 6.90
N SER A 317 -12.72 -5.66 7.48
CA SER A 317 -12.42 -4.34 6.91
C SER A 317 -11.32 -4.36 5.86
N ASP A 318 -10.38 -5.30 5.95
CA ASP A 318 -9.28 -5.45 4.99
C ASP A 318 -8.74 -6.89 4.96
N VAL A 319 -8.24 -7.30 3.80
CA VAL A 319 -7.57 -8.58 3.58
C VAL A 319 -6.30 -8.35 2.79
N LYS A 320 -5.19 -8.98 3.20
CA LYS A 320 -3.89 -8.89 2.52
C LYS A 320 -3.22 -10.24 2.44
N LEU A 321 -2.78 -10.59 1.24
CA LEU A 321 -1.96 -11.77 1.01
C LEU A 321 -0.49 -11.50 1.36
N SER A 322 0.19 -12.50 1.91
CA SER A 322 1.63 -12.44 2.13
C SER A 322 2.40 -12.42 0.81
N ASN A 323 3.58 -11.81 0.78
CA ASN A 323 4.39 -11.70 -0.45
C ASN A 323 4.76 -13.08 -1.05
N ASN A 324 4.88 -14.10 -0.20
CA ASN A 324 5.14 -15.49 -0.64
C ASN A 324 3.87 -16.22 -1.13
N GLY A 325 2.69 -15.62 -1.01
CA GLY A 325 1.42 -16.18 -1.45
C GLY A 325 0.87 -17.33 -0.61
N ARG A 326 1.48 -17.67 0.53
CA ARG A 326 1.02 -18.78 1.37
C ARG A 326 0.03 -18.38 2.45
N TYR A 327 0.25 -17.21 3.03
CA TYR A 327 -0.54 -16.72 4.15
C TYR A 327 -1.40 -15.53 3.73
N MET A 328 -2.43 -15.31 4.51
CA MET A 328 -3.32 -14.17 4.35
C MET A 328 -3.63 -13.60 5.73
N ILE A 329 -3.70 -12.29 5.85
CA ILE A 329 -4.24 -11.62 7.04
C ILE A 329 -5.60 -11.03 6.73
N SER A 330 -6.47 -11.08 7.72
CA SER A 330 -7.75 -10.39 7.71
C SER A 330 -7.87 -9.51 8.94
N ARG A 331 -8.44 -8.32 8.76
CA ARG A 331 -8.73 -7.38 9.84
C ARG A 331 -10.23 -7.33 10.07
N ASP A 332 -10.69 -7.77 11.22
CA ASP A 332 -12.05 -7.48 11.72
C ASP A 332 -12.00 -6.31 12.71
N TYR A 333 -13.13 -5.93 13.30
CA TYR A 333 -13.14 -4.78 14.20
C TYR A 333 -12.29 -4.96 15.46
N LEU A 334 -12.26 -6.17 16.03
CA LEU A 334 -11.57 -6.46 17.29
C LEU A 334 -10.18 -7.05 17.13
N SER A 335 -9.89 -7.73 16.01
CA SER A 335 -8.68 -8.52 15.86
C SER A 335 -8.08 -8.51 14.45
N VAL A 336 -6.83 -8.98 14.37
CA VAL A 336 -6.19 -9.39 13.11
C VAL A 336 -5.98 -10.90 13.18
N LYS A 337 -6.37 -11.60 12.12
CA LYS A 337 -6.24 -13.06 12.01
C LYS A 337 -5.30 -13.42 10.87
N VAL A 338 -4.48 -14.43 11.09
CA VAL A 338 -3.61 -15.01 10.06
C VAL A 338 -4.16 -16.35 9.63
N TRP A 339 -4.28 -16.53 8.33
CA TRP A 339 -4.77 -17.75 7.70
C TRP A 339 -3.68 -18.38 6.84
N ASP A 340 -3.66 -19.71 6.79
CA ASP A 340 -2.88 -20.47 5.80
C ASP A 340 -3.82 -20.84 4.64
N LEU A 341 -3.48 -20.45 3.41
CA LEU A 341 -4.31 -20.76 2.24
C LEU A 341 -4.52 -22.26 1.99
N HIS A 342 -3.70 -23.11 2.60
CA HIS A 342 -3.87 -24.55 2.54
C HIS A 342 -4.82 -25.11 3.61
N MET A 343 -5.08 -24.35 4.68
CA MET A 343 -5.89 -24.76 5.82
C MET A 343 -7.02 -23.76 6.10
N GLU A 344 -8.20 -24.06 5.60
CA GLU A 344 -9.37 -23.18 5.67
C GLU A 344 -10.16 -23.22 6.97
N SER A 345 -9.96 -24.28 7.79
CA SER A 345 -10.85 -24.60 8.92
C SER A 345 -10.79 -23.59 10.08
N LYS A 346 -9.67 -22.91 10.27
CA LYS A 346 -9.48 -21.92 11.34
C LYS A 346 -8.25 -21.04 11.08
N PRO A 347 -8.22 -19.82 11.65
CA PRO A 347 -7.02 -19.02 11.62
C PRO A 347 -5.88 -19.70 12.40
N ILE A 348 -4.65 -19.54 11.91
CA ILE A 348 -3.44 -20.09 12.58
C ILE A 348 -2.95 -19.21 13.71
N GLU A 349 -3.22 -17.91 13.63
CA GLU A 349 -2.86 -16.92 14.64
C GLU A 349 -3.98 -15.87 14.73
N THR A 350 -4.27 -15.40 15.95
CA THR A 350 -5.22 -14.32 16.20
C THR A 350 -4.59 -13.30 17.15
N TYR A 351 -4.56 -12.05 16.73
CA TYR A 351 -4.01 -10.93 17.48
C TYR A 351 -5.11 -9.97 17.91
N PRO A 352 -5.41 -9.85 19.21
CA PRO A 352 -6.42 -8.93 19.70
C PRO A 352 -5.91 -7.49 19.53
N VAL A 353 -6.71 -6.63 18.91
CA VAL A 353 -6.41 -5.20 18.72
C VAL A 353 -7.29 -4.32 19.58
N HIS A 354 -8.60 -4.52 19.53
CA HIS A 354 -9.61 -3.72 20.21
C HIS A 354 -10.45 -4.52 21.21
N GLU A 355 -9.94 -5.64 21.74
CA GLU A 355 -10.68 -6.47 22.68
C GLU A 355 -11.15 -5.69 23.91
N TYR A 356 -10.36 -4.70 24.36
CA TYR A 356 -10.71 -3.80 25.46
C TYR A 356 -11.94 -2.90 25.17
N LEU A 357 -12.35 -2.77 23.90
CA LEU A 357 -13.55 -2.00 23.50
C LEU A 357 -14.83 -2.83 23.53
N ARG A 358 -14.75 -4.14 23.74
CA ARG A 358 -15.93 -5.05 23.72
C ARG A 358 -17.03 -4.60 24.70
N ALA A 359 -16.67 -4.01 25.82
CA ALA A 359 -17.63 -3.50 26.80
C ALA A 359 -18.33 -2.19 26.39
N LYS A 360 -17.85 -1.51 25.32
CA LYS A 360 -18.34 -0.19 24.87
C LYS A 360 -18.95 -0.22 23.46
N LEU A 361 -19.28 -1.38 22.92
CA LEU A 361 -19.81 -1.52 21.56
C LEU A 361 -21.08 -0.70 21.32
N CYS A 362 -21.94 -0.53 22.34
CA CYS A 362 -23.15 0.31 22.23
C CYS A 362 -22.77 1.78 21.94
N SER A 363 -21.87 2.35 22.72
CA SER A 363 -21.43 3.72 22.51
C SER A 363 -20.68 3.92 21.20
N LEU A 364 -19.90 2.93 20.77
CA LEU A 364 -19.22 2.93 19.48
C LEU A 364 -20.19 2.86 18.30
N TYR A 365 -21.28 2.14 18.47
CA TYR A 365 -22.37 2.07 17.49
C TYR A 365 -23.14 3.39 17.40
N GLU A 366 -23.49 4.00 18.54
CA GLU A 366 -24.17 5.29 18.60
C GLU A 366 -23.38 6.44 17.96
N ASN A 367 -22.05 6.34 17.94
CA ASN A 367 -21.15 7.33 17.34
C ASN A 367 -20.58 6.88 15.97
N ASP A 368 -21.15 5.88 15.34
CA ASP A 368 -20.71 5.31 14.06
C ASP A 368 -19.25 4.79 14.02
N CYS A 369 -18.55 4.81 15.13
CA CYS A 369 -17.14 4.38 15.20
C CYS A 369 -16.95 2.88 14.97
N ILE A 370 -17.96 2.07 15.27
CA ILE A 370 -17.92 0.62 15.05
C ILE A 370 -17.78 0.24 13.55
N PHE A 371 -18.11 1.16 12.64
CA PHE A 371 -18.02 0.97 11.20
C PHE A 371 -16.69 1.42 10.60
N ASP A 372 -15.74 1.85 11.43
CA ASP A 372 -14.41 2.27 10.98
C ASP A 372 -13.66 1.11 10.32
N LYS A 373 -13.22 1.32 9.06
CA LYS A 373 -12.54 0.31 8.26
C LYS A 373 -11.02 0.44 8.43
N PHE A 374 -10.47 -0.23 9.44
CA PHE A 374 -9.02 -0.28 9.65
C PHE A 374 -8.35 -1.19 8.63
N GLU A 375 -7.26 -0.74 8.05
CA GLU A 375 -6.41 -1.52 7.17
C GLU A 375 -5.36 -2.32 7.96
N CYS A 376 -4.80 -3.32 7.31
CA CYS A 376 -3.66 -4.09 7.80
C CYS A 376 -2.63 -4.29 6.68
N CYS A 377 -1.37 -4.51 7.05
CA CYS A 377 -0.33 -4.79 6.07
C CYS A 377 0.73 -5.75 6.61
N TRP A 378 1.38 -6.45 5.69
CA TRP A 378 2.56 -7.26 5.93
C TRP A 378 3.83 -6.40 5.85
N ASN A 379 4.88 -6.83 6.55
CA ASN A 379 6.23 -6.36 6.22
C ASN A 379 6.77 -7.10 4.98
N GLY A 380 7.88 -6.61 4.41
CA GLY A 380 8.47 -7.19 3.21
C GLY A 380 8.86 -8.67 3.30
N ASN A 381 9.09 -9.19 4.50
CA ASN A 381 9.53 -10.56 4.76
C ASN A 381 8.41 -11.49 5.28
N ASP A 382 7.16 -11.05 5.34
CA ASP A 382 6.02 -11.81 5.85
C ASP A 382 6.15 -12.28 7.32
N THR A 383 7.02 -11.61 8.09
CA THR A 383 7.32 -11.96 9.49
C THR A 383 6.61 -11.07 10.49
N ALA A 384 6.10 -9.93 10.07
CA ALA A 384 5.41 -8.98 10.93
C ALA A 384 4.17 -8.40 10.24
N ILE A 385 3.21 -8.01 11.07
CA ILE A 385 1.92 -7.45 10.66
C ILE A 385 1.74 -6.12 11.36
N MET A 386 1.19 -5.13 10.67
CA MET A 386 0.82 -3.84 11.24
C MET A 386 -0.64 -3.53 10.98
N THR A 387 -1.29 -2.89 11.94
CA THR A 387 -2.63 -2.33 11.81
C THR A 387 -2.80 -1.08 12.66
N GLY A 388 -3.70 -0.21 12.23
CA GLY A 388 -4.04 1.00 12.97
C GLY A 388 -5.07 0.78 14.07
N SER A 389 -5.25 1.81 14.90
CA SER A 389 -6.17 1.84 16.02
C SER A 389 -6.61 3.28 16.30
N TYR A 390 -7.39 3.47 17.37
CA TYR A 390 -7.83 4.77 17.86
C TYR A 390 -6.73 5.53 18.63
N ASN A 391 -6.95 6.79 18.89
CA ASN A 391 -6.05 7.70 19.61
C ASN A 391 -4.66 7.83 18.97
N ASN A 392 -4.63 7.76 17.62
CA ASN A 392 -3.39 7.75 16.82
C ASN A 392 -2.42 6.62 17.19
N PHE A 393 -2.92 5.54 17.80
CA PHE A 393 -2.13 4.33 18.03
C PHE A 393 -2.14 3.43 16.80
N PHE A 394 -1.04 2.71 16.62
CA PHE A 394 -0.94 1.59 15.70
C PHE A 394 -0.12 0.48 16.32
N ARG A 395 -0.38 -0.75 15.92
CA ARG A 395 0.19 -1.96 16.52
C ARG A 395 0.97 -2.75 15.50
N ILE A 396 2.10 -3.27 15.91
CA ILE A 396 2.97 -4.15 15.14
C ILE A 396 3.08 -5.47 15.88
N PHE A 397 2.80 -6.55 15.19
CA PHE A 397 2.88 -7.91 15.69
C PHE A 397 4.00 -8.65 14.97
N ASP A 398 5.06 -8.99 15.69
CA ASP A 398 6.15 -9.83 15.19
C ASP A 398 5.79 -11.31 15.42
N ARG A 399 5.52 -12.02 14.34
CA ARG A 399 5.13 -13.44 14.35
C ARG A 399 6.27 -14.34 14.80
N THR A 400 7.50 -14.00 14.44
CA THR A 400 8.70 -14.80 14.71
C THR A 400 9.06 -14.75 16.18
N MET A 401 9.07 -13.56 16.75
CA MET A 401 9.44 -13.35 18.16
C MET A 401 8.25 -13.35 19.11
N LYS A 402 7.01 -13.47 18.57
CA LYS A 402 5.76 -13.39 19.33
C LYS A 402 5.70 -12.14 20.21
N ARG A 403 6.07 -11.02 19.63
CA ARG A 403 6.12 -9.71 20.29
C ARG A 403 5.11 -8.77 19.69
N GLU A 404 4.62 -7.91 20.55
CA GLU A 404 3.72 -6.83 20.17
C GLU A 404 4.36 -5.49 20.54
N VAL A 405 4.23 -4.51 19.64
CA VAL A 405 4.67 -3.12 19.85
C VAL A 405 3.51 -2.21 19.52
N THR A 406 3.14 -1.34 20.46
CA THR A 406 2.18 -0.25 20.22
C THR A 406 2.94 1.06 20.15
N LEU A 407 2.71 1.83 19.10
CA LEU A 407 3.31 3.13 18.84
C LEU A 407 2.21 4.18 18.67
N GLU A 408 2.55 5.43 18.96
CA GLU A 408 1.65 6.58 18.83
C GLU A 408 2.18 7.52 17.74
N ALA A 409 1.32 7.86 16.77
CA ALA A 409 1.60 8.87 15.78
C ALA A 409 1.16 10.24 16.30
N SER A 410 1.94 10.80 17.22
CA SER A 410 1.71 12.13 17.77
C SER A 410 2.94 12.99 17.67
N ARG A 411 2.72 14.30 17.58
CA ARG A 411 3.74 15.31 17.59
C ARG A 411 3.69 16.05 18.92
N ASP A 412 4.55 15.63 19.82
CA ASP A 412 4.68 16.31 21.13
C ASP A 412 5.47 17.61 20.95
N ILE A 413 4.77 18.73 20.81
CA ILE A 413 5.34 20.08 20.59
C ILE A 413 6.07 20.58 21.85
N ALA A 414 5.83 19.99 23.01
CA ALA A 414 6.25 20.51 24.32
C ALA A 414 7.69 20.20 24.70
N LYS A 415 8.47 19.43 23.91
CA LYS A 415 9.86 19.09 24.27
C LYS A 415 10.87 19.53 23.23
N PRO A 416 11.73 20.53 23.55
CA PRO A 416 12.78 20.94 22.65
C PRO A 416 13.85 19.85 22.52
N LYS A 417 14.09 19.40 21.29
CA LYS A 417 15.33 18.77 20.79
C LYS A 417 15.90 17.52 21.48
N THR A 418 15.17 16.79 22.25
CA THR A 418 15.53 15.42 22.60
C THR A 418 14.89 14.47 21.59
N LEU A 419 15.71 13.54 21.06
CA LEU A 419 15.26 12.44 20.20
C LEU A 419 13.91 11.93 20.70
N LEU A 420 12.85 12.14 19.91
CA LEU A 420 11.52 11.62 20.20
C LEU A 420 11.64 10.09 20.27
N ARG A 421 11.69 9.57 21.47
CA ARG A 421 11.63 8.13 21.71
C ARG A 421 10.18 7.73 21.50
N PRO A 422 9.90 6.72 20.68
CA PRO A 422 8.57 6.12 20.65
C PRO A 422 8.21 5.75 22.10
N ARG A 423 7.09 6.27 22.58
CA ARG A 423 6.62 5.93 23.91
C ARG A 423 6.11 4.49 23.85
N ARG A 424 6.85 3.58 24.43
CA ARG A 424 6.46 2.18 24.55
C ARG A 424 5.33 2.12 25.57
N VAL A 425 4.10 1.90 25.10
CA VAL A 425 2.91 1.84 25.97
C VAL A 425 2.78 0.47 26.65
N CYS A 426 3.42 -0.58 26.15
CA CYS A 426 3.40 -1.90 26.81
C CYS A 426 4.67 -2.71 26.54
N SER A 427 5.42 -3.03 27.55
CA SER A 427 6.27 -4.21 27.62
C SER A 427 5.95 -5.00 28.87
N GLY A 428 5.57 -6.25 28.70
CA GLY A 428 5.09 -7.23 29.62
C GLY A 428 5.42 -7.07 31.12
N LYS A 429 4.41 -7.35 31.94
CA LYS A 429 4.44 -7.50 33.39
C LYS A 429 4.35 -6.24 34.25
N ARG A 430 3.39 -5.32 34.00
CA ARG A 430 2.77 -4.55 35.08
C ARG A 430 1.31 -4.26 34.74
N LYS A 431 0.36 -4.71 35.55
CA LYS A 431 -1.09 -4.46 35.52
C LYS A 431 -1.49 -2.98 35.71
N LYS A 432 -0.67 -2.02 35.32
CA LYS A 432 -0.90 -0.58 35.60
C LYS A 432 -0.98 0.33 34.38
N ASP A 433 -0.85 -0.22 33.15
CA ASP A 433 -0.92 0.57 31.92
C ASP A 433 -2.06 0.06 31.00
N GLU A 434 -3.20 -0.33 31.58
CA GLU A 434 -4.43 -0.51 30.82
C GLU A 434 -4.85 0.88 30.30
N ILE A 435 -4.95 0.99 28.96
CA ILE A 435 -5.50 2.17 28.31
C ILE A 435 -6.92 2.34 28.89
N SER A 436 -7.14 3.41 29.65
CA SER A 436 -8.49 3.71 30.14
C SER A 436 -9.34 4.06 28.94
N VAL A 437 -10.34 3.23 28.66
CA VAL A 437 -11.26 3.39 27.51
C VAL A 437 -12.01 4.73 27.58
N ASP A 438 -12.16 5.29 28.78
CA ASP A 438 -12.83 6.57 29.00
C ASP A 438 -12.04 7.79 28.55
N CYS A 439 -10.73 7.60 28.25
CA CYS A 439 -9.83 8.67 27.81
C CYS A 439 -9.48 8.58 26.32
N LEU A 440 -10.11 7.66 25.55
CA LEU A 440 -9.83 7.52 24.12
C LEU A 440 -10.57 8.59 23.31
N ASP A 441 -9.83 9.24 22.43
CA ASP A 441 -10.38 10.12 21.40
C ASP A 441 -10.62 9.30 20.11
N PHE A 442 -11.87 8.96 19.83
CA PHE A 442 -12.25 8.17 18.67
C PHE A 442 -12.17 8.95 17.35
N ASN A 443 -12.03 10.29 17.40
CA ASN A 443 -11.79 11.08 16.20
C ASN A 443 -10.34 10.96 15.72
N LYS A 444 -9.41 10.68 16.63
CA LYS A 444 -8.00 10.40 16.33
C LYS A 444 -7.85 8.92 16.02
N LYS A 445 -7.81 8.58 14.76
CA LYS A 445 -7.73 7.19 14.30
C LYS A 445 -6.75 7.04 13.15
N ILE A 446 -6.07 5.90 13.10
CA ILE A 446 -5.20 5.51 11.99
C ILE A 446 -5.90 4.40 11.22
N LEU A 447 -6.51 4.77 10.10
CA LEU A 447 -7.19 3.82 9.22
C LEU A 447 -6.23 3.24 8.17
N HIS A 448 -5.30 4.06 7.66
CA HIS A 448 -4.45 3.74 6.53
C HIS A 448 -3.00 3.60 6.96
N THR A 449 -2.40 2.49 6.58
CA THR A 449 -1.03 2.13 6.94
C THR A 449 -0.34 1.43 5.78
N ALA A 450 0.96 1.68 5.62
CA ALA A 450 1.78 0.99 4.62
C ALA A 450 3.15 0.63 5.19
N TRP A 451 3.68 -0.52 4.80
CA TRP A 451 5.03 -0.96 5.15
C TRP A 451 5.90 -0.97 3.90
N HIS A 452 7.12 -0.45 4.01
CA HIS A 452 8.09 -0.46 2.94
C HIS A 452 8.43 -1.90 2.52
N PRO A 453 8.45 -2.22 1.22
CA PRO A 453 8.58 -3.62 0.77
C PRO A 453 9.91 -4.28 1.12
N LEU A 454 10.99 -3.52 1.28
CA LEU A 454 12.35 -4.05 1.46
C LEU A 454 12.99 -3.71 2.81
N GLU A 455 12.52 -2.66 3.48
CA GLU A 455 13.14 -2.15 4.71
C GLU A 455 12.11 -1.97 5.82
N ASN A 456 12.59 -1.86 7.06
CA ASN A 456 11.73 -1.55 8.20
C ASN A 456 11.44 -0.05 8.28
N ILE A 457 10.70 0.43 7.31
CA ILE A 457 10.13 1.78 7.24
C ILE A 457 8.62 1.62 7.15
N ILE A 458 7.90 2.36 7.97
CA ILE A 458 6.44 2.33 7.98
C ILE A 458 5.89 3.74 7.81
N ALA A 459 4.78 3.83 7.10
CA ALA A 459 4.02 5.04 6.90
C ALA A 459 2.62 4.87 7.47
N VAL A 460 2.17 5.82 8.26
CA VAL A 460 0.81 5.84 8.84
C VAL A 460 0.18 7.20 8.64
N ALA A 461 -1.09 7.21 8.26
CA ALA A 461 -1.87 8.43 8.10
C ALA A 461 -2.69 8.69 9.37
N ALA A 462 -2.44 9.83 9.99
CA ALA A 462 -3.21 10.33 11.13
C ALA A 462 -3.87 11.64 10.71
N THR A 463 -5.14 11.60 10.38
CA THR A 463 -5.93 12.70 9.84
C THR A 463 -5.29 13.26 8.55
N ASN A 464 -4.77 14.49 8.58
CA ASN A 464 -4.09 15.15 7.45
C ASN A 464 -2.56 15.00 7.49
N ASN A 465 -2.02 14.26 8.44
CA ASN A 465 -0.59 14.09 8.62
C ASN A 465 -0.12 12.69 8.27
N LEU A 466 0.96 12.61 7.51
CA LEU A 466 1.67 11.38 7.21
C LEU A 466 2.88 11.27 8.13
N PHE A 467 2.92 10.23 8.96
CA PHE A 467 4.03 9.92 9.86
C PHE A 467 4.87 8.77 9.29
N LEU A 468 6.18 8.94 9.31
CA LEU A 468 7.14 7.92 8.92
C LEU A 468 7.96 7.49 10.13
N PHE A 469 8.04 6.18 10.34
CA PHE A 469 8.86 5.57 11.38
C PHE A 469 9.85 4.60 10.74
N GLN A 470 11.02 4.45 11.38
CA GLN A 470 12.07 3.53 10.93
C GLN A 470 12.57 2.76 12.13
N ASP A 471 13.16 1.58 11.88
CA ASP A 471 13.85 0.91 12.97
C ASP A 471 15.20 1.61 13.26
N LYS A 472 15.63 1.50 14.53
CA LYS A 472 16.96 1.93 14.97
C LYS A 472 17.97 0.85 14.59
N PHE A 473 19.09 1.28 14.05
CA PHE A 473 20.30 0.45 13.87
C PHE A 473 20.91 0.06 15.21
#